data_e18c5d0875ddfafcc23765f070750180
#
_entry.id   e18c5d0875ddfafcc23765f070750180
#
_cell.length_a   1.000
_cell.length_b   1.000
_cell.length_c   1.000
_cell.angle_alpha   90.00
_cell.angle_beta   90.00
_cell.angle_gamma   90.00
#
_symmetry.space_group_name_H-M   'P 1'
#
loop_
_entity.id
_entity.type
_entity.pdbx_description
1 polymer ?
#
loop_
_entity_poly.entity_id
_entity_poly.type
_entity_poly.pdbx_seq_one_letter_code
_entity_poly.pdbx_strand_id
1 'polypeptide(L)'
;MAKPMFLRKLKNRIFFAMATVIAGKPKGNYMAFVGKASCARLCDRIVELGHTSVLVVTDRALRDLGLADEAVAGLNRDGVTLTWYDKVDPDPTYGHVEEGARILKESGATAILAVGGGSSIDCAKVIAFRKYNDGDMTKWAGMGNGPDEAAPLFVIPTTSGTGSEATMGAVITNQASHKKEIIGGEAIHPKAVALDACLMVGLPKPITAATGIDALTHGIEAYISTWERGNRTEMGRISVQGVFRWLRMACEEPGNMDLSLIHISEPTRRSY
;
A
#
# COMPACT_ATOMS: atom_id res chain seq x y z
N MET A 1 10.23 -34.51 23.21
CA MET A 1 10.05 -35.27 21.96
C MET A 1 9.57 -34.33 20.86
N ALA A 2 10.39 -34.06 19.83
CA ALA A 2 9.98 -33.24 18.68
C ALA A 2 8.92 -33.97 17.88
N LYS A 3 7.76 -33.33 17.62
CA LYS A 3 6.70 -33.90 16.75
C LYS A 3 7.30 -34.17 15.37
N PRO A 4 7.02 -35.32 14.74
CA PRO A 4 7.58 -35.69 13.47
C PRO A 4 7.24 -34.61 12.41
N MET A 5 8.24 -34.24 11.64
CA MET A 5 8.17 -33.18 10.61
C MET A 5 6.95 -33.33 9.66
N PHE A 6 6.54 -34.56 9.40
CA PHE A 6 5.38 -34.91 8.59
C PHE A 6 4.06 -34.36 9.21
N LEU A 7 3.84 -34.55 10.52
CA LEU A 7 2.63 -34.07 11.21
C LEU A 7 2.57 -32.53 11.25
N ARG A 8 3.74 -31.87 11.33
CA ARG A 8 3.83 -30.40 11.26
C ARG A 8 3.49 -29.89 9.86
N LYS A 9 3.99 -30.57 8.81
CA LYS A 9 3.65 -30.24 7.42
C LYS A 9 2.17 -30.48 7.12
N LEU A 10 1.58 -31.54 7.62
CA LEU A 10 0.16 -31.86 7.43
C LEU A 10 -0.73 -30.83 8.16
N LYS A 11 -0.41 -30.48 9.40
CA LYS A 11 -1.12 -29.43 10.15
C LYS A 11 -1.07 -28.07 9.43
N ASN A 12 0.09 -27.68 8.95
CA ASN A 12 0.24 -26.44 8.19
C ASN A 12 -0.59 -26.49 6.89
N ARG A 13 -0.57 -27.59 6.14
CA ARG A 13 -1.39 -27.72 4.91
C ARG A 13 -2.89 -27.62 5.20
N ILE A 14 -3.36 -28.24 6.27
CA ILE A 14 -4.78 -28.16 6.68
C ILE A 14 -5.11 -26.73 7.12
N PHE A 15 -4.26 -26.11 7.95
CA PHE A 15 -4.44 -24.72 8.39
C PHE A 15 -4.49 -23.75 7.20
N PHE A 16 -3.58 -23.87 6.25
CA PHE A 16 -3.56 -23.00 5.06
C PHE A 16 -4.75 -23.28 4.12
N ALA A 17 -5.17 -24.54 3.95
CA ALA A 17 -6.37 -24.85 3.18
C ALA A 17 -7.63 -24.25 3.82
N MET A 18 -7.76 -24.34 5.15
CA MET A 18 -8.86 -23.71 5.88
C MET A 18 -8.76 -22.17 5.81
N ALA A 19 -7.58 -21.59 5.97
CA ALA A 19 -7.38 -20.16 5.86
C ALA A 19 -7.76 -19.63 4.46
N THR A 20 -7.44 -20.36 3.40
CA THR A 20 -7.82 -20.01 2.02
C THR A 20 -9.34 -20.06 1.81
N VAL A 21 -10.02 -21.05 2.44
CA VAL A 21 -11.48 -21.15 2.39
C VAL A 21 -12.15 -20.02 3.19
N ILE A 22 -11.58 -19.68 4.36
CA ILE A 22 -12.13 -18.65 5.26
C ILE A 22 -11.86 -17.24 4.69
N ALA A 23 -10.66 -17.01 4.13
CA ALA A 23 -10.29 -15.71 3.55
C ALA A 23 -11.11 -15.35 2.29
N GLY A 24 -11.74 -16.34 1.66
CA GLY A 24 -12.53 -16.11 0.44
C GLY A 24 -11.68 -15.62 -0.74
N LYS A 25 -12.34 -15.40 -1.88
CA LYS A 25 -11.72 -14.68 -2.99
C LYS A 25 -11.89 -13.18 -2.73
N PRO A 26 -10.89 -12.34 -3.04
CA PRO A 26 -11.04 -10.89 -2.93
C PRO A 26 -12.31 -10.45 -3.66
N LYS A 27 -13.23 -9.81 -2.95
CA LYS A 27 -14.54 -9.37 -3.48
C LYS A 27 -14.50 -7.92 -3.98
N GLY A 28 -13.41 -7.44 -4.52
CA GLY A 28 -13.31 -6.05 -4.96
C GLY A 28 -12.81 -5.91 -6.38
N ASN A 29 -13.44 -5.02 -7.16
CA ASN A 29 -12.85 -4.54 -8.39
C ASN A 29 -11.73 -3.55 -8.01
N TYR A 30 -10.51 -4.01 -8.02
CA TYR A 30 -9.33 -3.19 -7.88
C TYR A 30 -9.03 -2.55 -9.24
N MET A 31 -8.88 -1.23 -9.26
CA MET A 31 -8.59 -0.49 -10.49
C MET A 31 -7.16 0.07 -10.41
N ALA A 32 -6.33 -0.22 -11.40
CA ALA A 32 -5.00 0.33 -11.51
C ALA A 32 -4.86 1.20 -12.76
N PHE A 33 -4.51 2.47 -12.57
CA PHE A 33 -4.06 3.36 -13.63
C PHE A 33 -2.54 3.30 -13.70
N VAL A 34 -1.98 2.92 -14.84
CA VAL A 34 -0.54 2.73 -15.00
C VAL A 34 0.00 3.65 -16.08
N GLY A 35 1.16 4.22 -15.83
CA GLY A 35 1.91 5.04 -16.77
C GLY A 35 1.74 6.54 -16.54
N LYS A 36 2.29 7.31 -17.46
CA LYS A 36 2.28 8.78 -17.40
C LYS A 36 0.87 9.32 -17.26
N ALA A 37 0.67 10.33 -16.42
CA ALA A 37 -0.61 10.95 -16.09
C ALA A 37 -1.63 10.01 -15.44
N SER A 38 -1.20 8.88 -14.86
CA SER A 38 -2.09 8.00 -14.12
C SER A 38 -2.65 8.68 -12.86
N CYS A 39 -1.91 9.60 -12.25
CA CYS A 39 -2.39 10.42 -11.14
C CYS A 39 -3.61 11.26 -11.52
N ALA A 40 -3.58 11.94 -12.67
CA ALA A 40 -4.72 12.73 -13.14
C ALA A 40 -5.96 11.86 -13.37
N ARG A 41 -5.78 10.68 -13.98
CA ARG A 41 -6.88 9.71 -14.19
C ARG A 41 -7.48 9.20 -12.88
N LEU A 42 -6.64 8.98 -11.87
CA LEU A 42 -7.11 8.58 -10.54
C LEU A 42 -7.90 9.73 -9.89
N CYS A 43 -7.41 10.96 -9.99
CA CYS A 43 -8.11 12.16 -9.49
C CYS A 43 -9.49 12.32 -10.14
N ASP A 44 -9.59 12.15 -11.47
CA ASP A 44 -10.86 12.16 -12.16
C ASP A 44 -11.79 11.07 -11.65
N ARG A 45 -11.27 9.86 -11.46
CA ARG A 45 -12.06 8.73 -10.95
C ARG A 45 -12.58 8.96 -9.53
N ILE A 46 -11.80 9.60 -8.65
CA ILE A 46 -12.26 9.97 -7.30
C ILE A 46 -13.48 10.88 -7.38
N VAL A 47 -13.42 11.90 -8.22
CA VAL A 47 -14.54 12.85 -8.41
C VAL A 47 -15.76 12.19 -9.08
N GLU A 48 -15.56 11.35 -10.09
CA GLU A 48 -16.64 10.57 -10.73
C GLU A 48 -17.37 9.66 -9.75
N LEU A 49 -16.68 9.15 -8.74
CA LEU A 49 -17.27 8.35 -7.66
C LEU A 49 -18.02 9.21 -6.61
N GLY A 50 -18.08 10.53 -6.80
CA GLY A 50 -18.80 11.45 -5.93
C GLY A 50 -18.00 11.94 -4.72
N HIS A 51 -16.69 11.69 -4.66
CA HIS A 51 -15.85 12.14 -3.56
C HIS A 51 -15.30 13.55 -3.84
N THR A 52 -15.97 14.57 -3.27
CA THR A 52 -15.59 15.98 -3.41
C THR A 52 -14.93 16.56 -2.16
N SER A 53 -14.83 15.80 -1.07
CA SER A 53 -14.07 16.13 0.12
C SER A 53 -13.12 14.98 0.42
N VAL A 54 -11.82 15.20 0.28
CA VAL A 54 -10.78 14.16 0.32
C VAL A 54 -9.71 14.51 1.35
N LEU A 55 -9.39 13.56 2.24
CA LEU A 55 -8.21 13.63 3.10
C LEU A 55 -7.00 13.10 2.33
N VAL A 56 -6.01 13.94 2.11
CA VAL A 56 -4.71 13.53 1.55
C VAL A 56 -3.76 13.17 2.69
N VAL A 57 -3.31 11.92 2.73
CA VAL A 57 -2.36 11.41 3.72
C VAL A 57 -1.00 11.23 3.06
N THR A 58 0.03 11.89 3.61
CA THR A 58 1.38 11.90 3.05
C THR A 58 2.43 12.16 4.14
N ASP A 59 3.68 12.28 3.78
CA ASP A 59 4.77 12.70 4.64
C ASP A 59 5.24 14.13 4.33
N ARG A 60 5.96 14.72 5.28
CA ARG A 60 6.44 16.11 5.17
C ARG A 60 7.41 16.31 4.01
N ALA A 61 8.27 15.33 3.74
CA ALA A 61 9.27 15.47 2.68
C ALA A 61 8.63 15.58 1.30
N LEU A 62 7.59 14.79 1.01
CA LEU A 62 6.84 14.87 -0.24
C LEU A 62 6.07 16.18 -0.38
N ARG A 63 5.57 16.74 0.72
CA ARG A 63 4.95 18.07 0.74
C ARG A 63 5.97 19.18 0.44
N ASP A 64 7.09 19.16 1.14
CA ASP A 64 8.13 20.19 0.99
C ASP A 64 8.78 20.17 -0.40
N LEU A 65 8.83 19.00 -1.05
CA LEU A 65 9.29 18.84 -2.43
C LEU A 65 8.22 19.19 -3.49
N GLY A 66 6.97 19.45 -3.08
CA GLY A 66 5.86 19.70 -4.00
C GLY A 66 5.34 18.46 -4.75
N LEU A 67 5.92 17.28 -4.50
CA LEU A 67 5.53 16.02 -5.19
C LEU A 67 4.11 15.57 -4.82
N ALA A 68 3.72 15.76 -3.56
CA ALA A 68 2.37 15.44 -3.14
C ALA A 68 1.34 16.38 -3.79
N ASP A 69 1.66 17.66 -3.95
CA ASP A 69 0.80 18.63 -4.63
C ASP A 69 0.67 18.31 -6.13
N GLU A 70 1.77 17.93 -6.77
CA GLU A 70 1.77 17.48 -8.17
C GLU A 70 0.89 16.22 -8.34
N ALA A 71 1.02 15.25 -7.45
CA ALA A 71 0.25 14.01 -7.50
C ALA A 71 -1.26 14.24 -7.43
N VAL A 72 -1.71 15.24 -6.65
CA VAL A 72 -3.14 15.54 -6.46
C VAL A 72 -3.63 16.72 -7.31
N ALA A 73 -2.81 17.26 -8.20
CA ALA A 73 -3.14 18.46 -8.99
C ALA A 73 -4.50 18.34 -9.73
N GLY A 74 -4.87 17.14 -10.16
CA GLY A 74 -6.16 16.87 -10.77
C GLY A 74 -7.38 17.06 -9.84
N LEU A 75 -7.19 17.11 -8.52
CA LEU A 75 -8.25 17.42 -7.54
C LEU A 75 -8.34 18.93 -7.22
N ASN A 76 -7.39 19.76 -7.66
CA ASN A 76 -7.42 21.20 -7.49
C ASN A 76 -8.41 21.82 -8.50
N ARG A 77 -9.70 21.62 -8.29
CA ARG A 77 -10.79 22.09 -9.13
C ARG A 77 -11.97 22.55 -8.31
N ASP A 78 -12.86 23.35 -8.92
CA ASP A 78 -14.05 23.86 -8.26
C ASP A 78 -14.93 22.72 -7.71
N GLY A 79 -15.42 22.94 -6.48
CA GLY A 79 -16.28 21.96 -5.81
C GLY A 79 -15.55 20.80 -5.13
N VAL A 80 -14.19 20.74 -5.19
CA VAL A 80 -13.39 19.74 -4.47
C VAL A 80 -12.64 20.41 -3.32
N THR A 81 -12.72 19.81 -2.14
CA THR A 81 -12.00 20.25 -0.94
C THR A 81 -10.95 19.22 -0.55
N LEU A 82 -9.70 19.65 -0.42
CA LEU A 82 -8.60 18.83 0.08
C LEU A 82 -8.26 19.21 1.52
N THR A 83 -8.24 18.21 2.38
CA THR A 83 -7.69 18.32 3.73
C THR A 83 -6.39 17.53 3.78
N TRP A 84 -5.36 18.03 4.46
CA TRP A 84 -4.05 17.41 4.47
C TRP A 84 -3.70 16.85 5.84
N TYR A 85 -3.13 15.66 5.83
CA TYR A 85 -2.38 15.09 6.94
C TYR A 85 -1.00 14.67 6.43
N ASP A 86 0.01 15.51 6.68
CA ASP A 86 1.38 15.40 6.12
C ASP A 86 2.43 15.07 7.18
N LYS A 87 2.02 14.45 8.29
CA LYS A 87 2.89 14.14 9.43
C LYS A 87 3.18 12.66 9.59
N VAL A 88 3.03 11.88 8.52
CA VAL A 88 3.38 10.47 8.61
C VAL A 88 4.89 10.31 8.60
N ASP A 89 5.43 9.76 9.68
CA ASP A 89 6.85 9.41 9.78
C ASP A 89 7.12 7.99 9.22
N PRO A 90 8.37 7.66 8.87
CA PRO A 90 8.79 6.28 8.71
C PRO A 90 8.38 5.45 9.95
N ASP A 91 7.90 4.21 9.73
CA ASP A 91 7.38 3.35 10.80
C ASP A 91 6.18 3.98 11.57
N PRO A 92 5.05 4.22 10.89
CA PRO A 92 3.92 4.94 11.47
C PRO A 92 3.40 4.24 12.72
N THR A 93 2.93 5.05 13.66
CA THR A 93 2.46 4.60 14.97
C THR A 93 0.95 4.73 15.11
N TYR A 94 0.37 4.13 16.15
CA TYR A 94 -1.04 4.37 16.50
C TYR A 94 -1.34 5.86 16.76
N GLY A 95 -0.36 6.63 17.27
CA GLY A 95 -0.53 8.08 17.45
C GLY A 95 -0.74 8.82 16.12
N HIS A 96 0.02 8.47 15.08
CA HIS A 96 -0.18 9.02 13.73
C HIS A 96 -1.57 8.67 13.18
N VAL A 97 -2.02 7.44 13.39
CA VAL A 97 -3.35 7.00 12.97
C VAL A 97 -4.45 7.80 13.68
N GLU A 98 -4.35 7.99 15.01
CA GLU A 98 -5.36 8.76 15.77
C GLU A 98 -5.41 10.22 15.34
N GLU A 99 -4.26 10.86 15.11
CA GLU A 99 -4.22 12.24 14.62
C GLU A 99 -4.87 12.36 13.23
N GLY A 100 -4.49 11.49 12.30
CA GLY A 100 -5.07 11.48 10.95
C GLY A 100 -6.57 11.17 10.96
N ALA A 101 -7.02 10.26 11.82
CA ALA A 101 -8.43 9.91 11.98
C ALA A 101 -9.26 11.07 12.56
N ARG A 102 -8.71 11.81 13.51
CA ARG A 102 -9.35 13.02 14.03
C ARG A 102 -9.56 14.04 12.90
N ILE A 103 -8.53 14.30 12.10
CA ILE A 103 -8.61 15.22 10.96
C ILE A 103 -9.65 14.72 9.94
N LEU A 104 -9.67 13.42 9.64
CA LEU A 104 -10.66 12.81 8.74
C LEU A 104 -12.10 13.07 9.20
N LYS A 105 -12.36 12.91 10.48
CA LYS A 105 -13.69 13.13 11.08
C LYS A 105 -14.07 14.61 11.11
N GLU A 106 -13.17 15.47 11.53
CA GLU A 106 -13.40 16.93 11.66
C GLU A 106 -13.60 17.59 10.28
N SER A 107 -12.87 17.16 9.26
CA SER A 107 -13.00 17.70 7.90
C SER A 107 -14.24 17.23 7.16
N GLY A 108 -14.89 16.17 7.64
CA GLY A 108 -16.02 15.54 6.94
C GLY A 108 -15.60 14.89 5.61
N ALA A 109 -14.31 14.64 5.39
CA ALA A 109 -13.83 14.01 4.15
C ALA A 109 -14.51 12.64 3.93
N THR A 110 -14.93 12.40 2.68
CA THR A 110 -15.67 11.20 2.29
C THR A 110 -14.78 10.09 1.79
N ALA A 111 -13.54 10.42 1.44
CA ALA A 111 -12.53 9.48 0.96
C ALA A 111 -11.13 9.87 1.46
N ILE A 112 -10.20 8.94 1.36
CA ILE A 112 -8.78 9.14 1.66
C ILE A 112 -7.97 8.90 0.37
N LEU A 113 -7.01 9.79 0.10
CA LEU A 113 -5.98 9.60 -0.90
C LEU A 113 -4.62 9.53 -0.22
N ALA A 114 -4.01 8.36 -0.21
CA ALA A 114 -2.64 8.18 0.27
C ALA A 114 -1.66 8.51 -0.87
N VAL A 115 -0.72 9.42 -0.61
CA VAL A 115 0.38 9.75 -1.51
C VAL A 115 1.69 9.52 -0.78
N GLY A 116 2.47 8.53 -1.20
CA GLY A 116 3.74 8.25 -0.52
C GLY A 116 4.23 6.81 -0.64
N GLY A 117 5.21 6.48 0.18
CA GLY A 117 5.71 5.11 0.33
C GLY A 117 4.82 4.24 1.21
N GLY A 118 5.28 3.04 1.52
CA GLY A 118 4.54 2.07 2.35
C GLY A 118 4.05 2.64 3.67
N SER A 119 4.84 3.48 4.36
CA SER A 119 4.47 4.10 5.64
C SER A 119 3.22 4.99 5.52
N SER A 120 3.18 5.88 4.53
CA SER A 120 2.03 6.75 4.29
C SER A 120 0.80 5.95 3.89
N ILE A 121 0.96 4.92 3.06
CA ILE A 121 -0.12 4.04 2.62
C ILE A 121 -0.69 3.23 3.80
N ASP A 122 0.17 2.62 4.61
CA ASP A 122 -0.24 1.81 5.75
C ASP A 122 -0.92 2.65 6.83
N CYS A 123 -0.41 3.85 7.12
CA CYS A 123 -1.07 4.79 8.00
C CYS A 123 -2.48 5.15 7.49
N ALA A 124 -2.61 5.50 6.20
CA ALA A 124 -3.88 5.84 5.57
C ALA A 124 -4.91 4.70 5.62
N LYS A 125 -4.46 3.45 5.46
CA LYS A 125 -5.32 2.27 5.58
C LYS A 125 -5.96 2.17 6.96
N VAL A 126 -5.18 2.34 8.02
CA VAL A 126 -5.72 2.24 9.39
C VAL A 126 -6.53 3.49 9.76
N ILE A 127 -6.17 4.67 9.26
CA ILE A 127 -7.02 5.87 9.34
C ILE A 127 -8.39 5.59 8.69
N ALA A 128 -8.44 4.87 7.57
CA ALA A 128 -9.69 4.52 6.90
C ALA A 128 -10.61 3.67 7.80
N PHE A 129 -10.09 2.72 8.54
CA PHE A 129 -10.86 1.97 9.53
C PHE A 129 -11.44 2.89 10.62
N ARG A 130 -10.65 3.86 11.09
CA ARG A 130 -11.03 4.77 12.18
C ARG A 130 -12.19 5.69 11.85
N LYS A 131 -12.55 5.83 10.57
CA LYS A 131 -13.70 6.65 10.19
C LYS A 131 -15.00 6.18 10.85
N TYR A 132 -15.23 4.88 10.89
CA TYR A 132 -16.48 4.29 11.35
C TYR A 132 -16.31 3.44 12.62
N ASN A 133 -15.08 3.24 13.08
CA ASN A 133 -14.79 2.33 14.17
C ASN A 133 -14.05 3.05 15.28
N ASP A 134 -14.73 3.29 16.38
CA ASP A 134 -14.16 3.80 17.62
C ASP A 134 -13.76 2.62 18.50
N GLY A 135 -12.71 2.78 19.28
CA GLY A 135 -12.25 1.75 20.19
C GLY A 135 -10.76 1.52 20.13
N ASP A 136 -10.33 0.48 20.82
CA ASP A 136 -8.92 0.13 20.98
C ASP A 136 -8.39 -0.55 19.70
N MET A 137 -7.54 0.17 18.95
CA MET A 137 -6.93 -0.31 17.72
C MET A 137 -5.98 -1.50 17.94
N THR A 138 -5.48 -1.70 19.15
CA THR A 138 -4.59 -2.84 19.43
C THR A 138 -5.32 -4.17 19.28
N LYS A 139 -6.65 -4.17 19.35
CA LYS A 139 -7.49 -5.35 19.12
C LYS A 139 -7.60 -5.73 17.64
N TRP A 140 -7.22 -4.83 16.74
CA TRP A 140 -7.21 -5.09 15.29
C TRP A 140 -5.91 -5.75 14.84
N ALA A 141 -4.93 -5.89 15.73
CA ALA A 141 -3.68 -6.58 15.41
C ALA A 141 -3.93 -8.03 14.98
N GLY A 142 -3.38 -8.38 13.84
CA GLY A 142 -3.56 -9.66 13.15
C GLY A 142 -4.34 -9.55 11.85
N MET A 143 -4.06 -10.47 10.93
CA MET A 143 -4.80 -10.54 9.65
C MET A 143 -6.23 -11.01 9.90
N GLY A 144 -7.21 -10.25 9.40
CA GLY A 144 -8.63 -10.55 9.53
C GLY A 144 -9.28 -10.09 10.84
N ASN A 145 -8.53 -9.40 11.72
CA ASN A 145 -9.09 -8.79 12.93
C ASN A 145 -9.52 -7.34 12.72
N GLY A 146 -9.21 -6.75 11.57
CA GLY A 146 -9.62 -5.40 11.23
C GLY A 146 -11.13 -5.29 11.06
N PRO A 147 -11.69 -4.07 11.24
CA PRO A 147 -13.12 -3.82 11.05
C PRO A 147 -13.61 -4.15 9.63
N ASP A 148 -14.91 -4.42 9.50
CA ASP A 148 -15.55 -4.71 8.21
C ASP A 148 -15.84 -3.46 7.39
N GLU A 149 -15.79 -2.27 8.01
CA GLU A 149 -16.09 -0.98 7.38
C GLU A 149 -14.87 -0.05 7.44
N ALA A 150 -14.61 0.63 6.32
CA ALA A 150 -13.55 1.63 6.19
C ALA A 150 -13.96 2.74 5.22
N ALA A 151 -13.35 3.92 5.36
CA ALA A 151 -13.48 4.96 4.35
C ALA A 151 -12.90 4.48 3.02
N PRO A 152 -13.49 4.86 1.87
CA PRO A 152 -12.89 4.60 0.57
C PRO A 152 -11.45 5.12 0.50
N LEU A 153 -10.52 4.23 0.12
CA LEU A 153 -9.09 4.52 0.03
C LEU A 153 -8.62 4.47 -1.42
N PHE A 154 -7.89 5.50 -1.82
CA PHE A 154 -7.19 5.63 -3.09
C PHE A 154 -5.70 5.80 -2.81
N VAL A 155 -4.83 5.35 -3.72
CA VAL A 155 -3.39 5.32 -3.45
C VAL A 155 -2.58 5.78 -4.66
N ILE A 156 -1.59 6.61 -4.40
CA ILE A 156 -0.53 7.00 -5.33
C ILE A 156 0.81 6.68 -4.67
N PRO A 157 1.41 5.51 -4.94
CA PRO A 157 2.72 5.19 -4.39
C PRO A 157 3.81 6.04 -5.04
N THR A 158 4.75 6.52 -4.22
CA THR A 158 5.94 7.26 -4.66
C THR A 158 7.22 6.44 -4.53
N THR A 159 7.11 5.18 -4.14
CA THR A 159 8.22 4.23 -4.07
C THR A 159 7.83 2.93 -4.77
N SER A 160 8.82 2.26 -5.35
CA SER A 160 8.65 0.98 -6.03
C SER A 160 9.29 -0.13 -5.19
N GLY A 161 8.47 -0.92 -4.48
CA GLY A 161 9.03 -1.99 -3.65
C GLY A 161 8.04 -2.60 -2.67
N THR A 162 7.43 -1.80 -1.80
CA THR A 162 6.60 -2.28 -0.69
C THR A 162 5.34 -3.04 -1.14
N GLY A 163 4.79 -2.67 -2.30
CA GLY A 163 3.53 -3.25 -2.79
C GLY A 163 2.33 -2.95 -1.88
N SER A 164 2.46 -1.99 -0.94
CA SER A 164 1.39 -1.70 0.02
C SER A 164 0.10 -1.27 -0.67
N GLU A 165 0.18 -0.63 -1.84
CA GLU A 165 -0.98 -0.25 -2.66
C GLU A 165 -1.83 -1.44 -3.12
N ALA A 166 -1.26 -2.64 -3.13
CA ALA A 166 -1.92 -3.87 -3.60
C ALA A 166 -2.32 -4.83 -2.46
N THR A 167 -2.15 -4.43 -1.19
CA THR A 167 -2.39 -5.31 -0.05
C THR A 167 -3.57 -4.85 0.80
N MET A 168 -4.19 -5.81 1.49
CA MET A 168 -5.22 -5.58 2.51
C MET A 168 -4.65 -5.54 3.93
N GLY A 169 -3.35 -5.35 4.07
CA GLY A 169 -2.65 -5.26 5.34
C GLY A 169 -1.92 -3.93 5.49
N ALA A 170 -1.67 -3.53 6.72
CA ALA A 170 -0.89 -2.37 7.10
C ALA A 170 0.01 -2.72 8.28
N VAL A 171 1.21 -2.17 8.33
CA VAL A 171 2.15 -2.34 9.43
C VAL A 171 2.19 -1.06 10.26
N ILE A 172 1.77 -1.14 11.53
CA ILE A 172 1.73 -0.01 12.45
C ILE A 172 2.56 -0.34 13.69
N THR A 173 3.35 0.61 14.14
CA THR A 173 4.15 0.46 15.35
C THR A 173 3.32 0.77 16.59
N ASN A 174 3.24 -0.20 17.49
CA ASN A 174 2.67 0.01 18.82
C ASN A 174 3.72 0.70 19.70
N GLN A 175 3.46 1.96 20.05
CA GLN A 175 4.39 2.79 20.82
C GLN A 175 4.62 2.27 22.25
N ALA A 176 3.62 1.60 22.84
CA ALA A 176 3.75 1.07 24.18
C ALA A 176 4.60 -0.20 24.25
N SER A 177 4.50 -1.07 23.27
CA SER A 177 5.25 -2.34 23.20
C SER A 177 6.52 -2.26 22.34
N HIS A 178 6.70 -1.17 21.59
CA HIS A 178 7.76 -0.98 20.57
C HIS A 178 7.77 -2.10 19.51
N LYS A 179 6.61 -2.70 19.22
CA LYS A 179 6.48 -3.78 18.23
C LYS A 179 5.75 -3.30 17.00
N LYS A 180 6.16 -3.78 15.83
CA LYS A 180 5.41 -3.65 14.59
C LYS A 180 4.27 -4.67 14.62
N GLU A 181 3.06 -4.18 14.46
CA GLU A 181 1.84 -4.98 14.42
C GLU A 181 1.24 -4.91 13.02
N ILE A 182 0.78 -6.05 12.53
CA ILE A 182 0.08 -6.11 11.24
C ILE A 182 -1.41 -5.96 11.53
N ILE A 183 -2.06 -5.00 10.89
CA ILE A 183 -3.50 -4.79 10.92
C ILE A 183 -4.02 -5.09 9.51
N GLY A 184 -5.01 -5.96 9.37
CA GLY A 184 -5.48 -6.35 8.05
C GLY A 184 -6.94 -6.72 8.00
N GLY A 185 -7.55 -6.42 6.85
CA GLY A 185 -8.94 -6.74 6.53
C GLY A 185 -9.30 -6.28 5.12
N GLU A 186 -10.33 -6.87 4.52
CA GLU A 186 -10.73 -6.55 3.13
C GLU A 186 -11.15 -5.08 2.95
N ALA A 187 -11.71 -4.44 3.98
CA ALA A 187 -12.26 -3.10 3.87
C ALA A 187 -11.21 -2.02 3.57
N ILE A 188 -9.94 -2.22 3.96
CA ILE A 188 -8.83 -1.28 3.69
C ILE A 188 -8.09 -1.57 2.38
N HIS A 189 -8.55 -2.53 1.59
CA HIS A 189 -8.03 -2.69 0.25
C HIS A 189 -8.32 -1.44 -0.59
N PRO A 190 -7.33 -0.82 -1.24
CA PRO A 190 -7.56 0.37 -2.07
C PRO A 190 -8.62 0.13 -3.15
N LYS A 191 -9.46 1.11 -3.40
CA LYS A 191 -10.48 1.08 -4.47
C LYS A 191 -9.87 1.29 -5.84
N ALA A 192 -8.85 2.15 -5.90
CA ALA A 192 -8.05 2.35 -7.10
C ALA A 192 -6.66 2.88 -6.73
N VAL A 193 -5.71 2.65 -7.64
CA VAL A 193 -4.32 3.13 -7.50
C VAL A 193 -3.85 3.79 -8.79
N ALA A 194 -2.90 4.73 -8.66
CA ALA A 194 -2.17 5.27 -9.80
C ALA A 194 -0.67 4.96 -9.66
N LEU A 195 -0.14 4.24 -10.62
CA LEU A 195 1.29 3.90 -10.72
C LEU A 195 1.93 4.84 -11.75
N ASP A 196 2.38 6.02 -11.28
CA ASP A 196 2.98 7.05 -12.12
C ASP A 196 4.48 7.13 -11.87
N ALA A 197 5.25 6.73 -12.86
CA ALA A 197 6.70 6.75 -12.77
C ALA A 197 7.28 8.16 -12.62
N CYS A 198 6.55 9.20 -13.05
CA CYS A 198 7.01 10.59 -12.92
C CYS A 198 7.29 10.97 -11.46
N LEU A 199 6.53 10.42 -10.50
CA LEU A 199 6.71 10.67 -9.07
C LEU A 199 7.91 9.93 -8.46
N MET A 200 8.51 9.01 -9.19
CA MET A 200 9.66 8.20 -8.74
C MET A 200 10.96 8.60 -9.42
N VAL A 201 10.86 9.38 -10.49
CA VAL A 201 12.02 9.95 -11.17
C VAL A 201 12.71 10.93 -10.23
N GLY A 202 14.02 10.75 -10.03
CA GLY A 202 14.79 11.61 -9.12
C GLY A 202 14.79 11.16 -7.66
N LEU A 203 14.18 10.02 -7.33
CA LEU A 203 14.35 9.45 -5.99
C LEU A 203 15.85 9.25 -5.67
N PRO A 204 16.28 9.57 -4.44
CA PRO A 204 17.64 9.29 -4.00
C PRO A 204 18.02 7.82 -4.18
N LYS A 205 19.21 7.56 -4.73
CA LYS A 205 19.71 6.21 -4.97
C LYS A 205 19.58 5.24 -3.78
N PRO A 206 19.84 5.65 -2.52
CA PRO A 206 19.64 4.76 -1.36
C PRO A 206 18.18 4.32 -1.20
N ILE A 207 17.20 5.18 -1.49
CA ILE A 207 15.77 4.87 -1.39
C ILE A 207 15.39 3.88 -2.49
N THR A 208 15.78 4.15 -3.74
CA THR A 208 15.56 3.24 -4.88
C THR A 208 16.15 1.86 -4.60
N ALA A 209 17.39 1.81 -4.08
CA ALA A 209 18.04 0.55 -3.74
C ALA A 209 17.31 -0.19 -2.62
N ALA A 210 16.96 0.49 -1.54
CA ALA A 210 16.29 -0.13 -0.38
C ALA A 210 14.92 -0.70 -0.77
N THR A 211 14.11 0.08 -1.48
CA THR A 211 12.78 -0.38 -1.91
C THR A 211 12.85 -1.48 -2.97
N GLY A 212 13.85 -1.44 -3.87
CA GLY A 212 14.07 -2.50 -4.83
C GLY A 212 14.53 -3.82 -4.19
N ILE A 213 15.34 -3.77 -3.13
CA ILE A 213 15.69 -4.96 -2.34
C ILE A 213 14.48 -5.50 -1.56
N ASP A 214 13.61 -4.63 -1.08
CA ASP A 214 12.34 -5.03 -0.46
C ASP A 214 11.45 -5.78 -1.47
N ALA A 215 11.31 -5.27 -2.71
CA ALA A 215 10.64 -5.99 -3.79
C ALA A 215 11.27 -7.37 -4.09
N LEU A 216 12.60 -7.45 -4.05
CA LEU A 216 13.32 -8.72 -4.20
C LEU A 216 12.96 -9.71 -3.09
N THR A 217 12.93 -9.24 -1.84
CA THR A 217 12.57 -10.05 -0.67
C THR A 217 11.15 -10.60 -0.82
N HIS A 218 10.18 -9.74 -1.15
CA HIS A 218 8.80 -10.16 -1.41
C HIS A 218 8.70 -11.17 -2.56
N GLY A 219 9.46 -10.96 -3.65
CA GLY A 219 9.50 -11.90 -4.77
C GLY A 219 10.05 -13.27 -4.37
N ILE A 220 11.12 -13.32 -3.57
CA ILE A 220 11.69 -14.57 -3.05
C ILE A 220 10.70 -15.26 -2.11
N GLU A 221 10.10 -14.53 -1.17
CA GLU A 221 9.10 -15.06 -0.24
C GLU A 221 7.90 -15.65 -0.98
N ALA A 222 7.40 -14.96 -2.00
CA ALA A 222 6.31 -15.44 -2.85
C ALA A 222 6.71 -16.73 -3.59
N TYR A 223 7.94 -16.79 -4.11
CA TYR A 223 8.47 -17.94 -4.84
C TYR A 223 8.63 -19.19 -3.96
N ILE A 224 9.17 -19.04 -2.74
CA ILE A 224 9.40 -20.14 -1.80
C ILE A 224 8.16 -20.50 -0.96
N SER A 225 7.13 -19.65 -1.00
CA SER A 225 5.90 -19.89 -0.23
C SER A 225 5.24 -21.22 -0.60
N THR A 226 4.77 -21.93 0.41
CA THR A 226 4.02 -23.18 0.22
C THR A 226 2.51 -22.96 0.25
N TRP A 227 2.06 -21.73 0.46
CA TRP A 227 0.64 -21.42 0.63
C TRP A 227 -0.14 -21.66 -0.66
N GLU A 228 0.32 -21.09 -1.76
CA GLU A 228 -0.31 -21.23 -3.07
C GLU A 228 0.79 -21.44 -4.10
N ARG A 229 0.74 -22.57 -4.80
CA ARG A 229 1.65 -22.89 -5.88
C ARG A 229 0.95 -22.61 -7.19
N GLY A 230 1.66 -22.05 -8.14
CA GLY A 230 1.13 -21.67 -9.45
C GLY A 230 1.34 -20.20 -9.72
N ASN A 231 0.27 -19.41 -9.79
CA ASN A 231 0.35 -18.00 -10.15
C ASN A 231 1.31 -17.20 -9.25
N ARG A 232 1.24 -17.40 -7.94
CA ARG A 232 2.09 -16.70 -6.97
C ARG A 232 3.57 -17.04 -7.13
N THR A 233 3.90 -18.31 -7.34
CA THR A 233 5.27 -18.75 -7.58
C THR A 233 5.83 -18.12 -8.86
N GLU A 234 5.02 -18.07 -9.92
CA GLU A 234 5.41 -17.45 -11.18
C GLU A 234 5.58 -15.94 -11.04
N MET A 235 4.69 -15.24 -10.32
CA MET A 235 4.83 -13.83 -10.01
C MET A 235 6.10 -13.54 -9.21
N GLY A 236 6.38 -14.36 -8.19
CA GLY A 236 7.62 -14.26 -7.42
C GLY A 236 8.86 -14.41 -8.30
N ARG A 237 8.86 -15.39 -9.21
CA ARG A 237 9.95 -15.58 -10.16
C ARG A 237 10.17 -14.38 -11.08
N ILE A 238 9.08 -13.82 -11.62
CA ILE A 238 9.12 -12.64 -12.50
C ILE A 238 9.63 -11.42 -11.73
N SER A 239 9.16 -11.20 -10.51
CA SER A 239 9.60 -10.11 -9.65
C SER A 239 11.10 -10.19 -9.39
N VAL A 240 11.59 -11.37 -8.98
CA VAL A 240 13.03 -11.60 -8.74
C VAL A 240 13.84 -11.30 -10.00
N GLN A 241 13.43 -11.82 -11.16
CA GLN A 241 14.12 -11.57 -12.43
C GLN A 241 14.10 -10.09 -12.82
N GLY A 242 12.99 -9.41 -12.62
CA GLY A 242 12.85 -7.97 -12.88
C GLY A 242 13.81 -7.15 -12.03
N VAL A 243 13.86 -7.42 -10.72
CA VAL A 243 14.77 -6.71 -9.81
C VAL A 243 16.23 -6.92 -10.20
N PHE A 244 16.66 -8.17 -10.45
CA PHE A 244 18.04 -8.46 -10.89
C PHE A 244 18.40 -7.78 -12.20
N ARG A 245 17.44 -7.67 -13.10
CA ARG A 245 17.67 -7.08 -14.42
C ARG A 245 17.73 -5.54 -14.38
N TRP A 246 16.89 -4.90 -13.58
CA TRP A 246 16.63 -3.47 -13.73
C TRP A 246 17.07 -2.61 -12.54
N LEU A 247 17.14 -3.14 -11.31
CA LEU A 247 17.39 -2.32 -10.12
C LEU A 247 18.72 -1.57 -10.19
N ARG A 248 19.79 -2.21 -10.65
CA ARG A 248 21.10 -1.54 -10.78
C ARG A 248 21.01 -0.34 -11.72
N MET A 249 20.39 -0.53 -12.88
CA MET A 249 20.23 0.53 -13.88
C MET A 249 19.35 1.67 -13.32
N ALA A 250 18.25 1.35 -12.63
CA ALA A 250 17.40 2.35 -11.98
C ALA A 250 18.15 3.17 -10.91
N CYS A 251 19.11 2.56 -10.20
CA CYS A 251 19.97 3.26 -9.26
C CYS A 251 21.06 4.11 -9.94
N GLU A 252 21.53 3.73 -11.12
CA GLU A 252 22.56 4.44 -11.89
C GLU A 252 21.97 5.54 -12.75
N GLU A 253 20.73 5.36 -13.21
CA GLU A 253 20.01 6.28 -14.10
C GLU A 253 18.68 6.73 -13.48
N PRO A 254 18.67 7.48 -12.36
CA PRO A 254 17.45 7.81 -11.63
C PRO A 254 16.46 8.68 -12.44
N GLY A 255 16.93 9.34 -13.51
CA GLY A 255 16.10 10.11 -14.44
C GLY A 255 15.44 9.29 -15.56
N ASN A 256 15.72 8.00 -15.67
CA ASN A 256 15.22 7.17 -16.74
C ASN A 256 13.80 6.65 -16.42
N MET A 257 12.81 7.29 -17.06
CA MET A 257 11.39 7.02 -16.83
C MET A 257 10.96 5.62 -17.25
N ASP A 258 11.56 5.06 -18.28
CA ASP A 258 11.24 3.71 -18.76
C ASP A 258 11.64 2.65 -17.73
N LEU A 259 12.80 2.84 -17.06
CA LEU A 259 13.24 1.98 -15.97
C LEU A 259 12.30 2.06 -14.77
N SER A 260 11.84 3.27 -14.43
CA SER A 260 10.88 3.47 -13.35
C SER A 260 9.54 2.77 -13.64
N LEU A 261 9.02 2.87 -14.86
CA LEU A 261 7.80 2.20 -15.30
C LEU A 261 7.89 0.67 -15.25
N ILE A 262 9.01 0.11 -15.70
CA ILE A 262 9.22 -1.34 -15.70
C ILE A 262 9.35 -1.86 -14.26
N HIS A 263 10.04 -1.13 -13.40
CA HIS A 263 10.25 -1.51 -12.01
C HIS A 263 8.95 -1.55 -11.21
N ILE A 264 8.02 -0.62 -11.48
CA ILE A 264 6.70 -0.54 -10.82
C ILE A 264 5.71 -1.55 -11.39
N SER A 265 5.68 -1.69 -12.72
CA SER A 265 4.56 -2.35 -13.40
C SER A 265 4.72 -3.86 -13.54
N GLU A 266 5.94 -4.39 -13.58
CA GLU A 266 6.15 -5.83 -13.79
C GLU A 266 5.64 -6.70 -12.63
N PRO A 267 5.95 -6.42 -11.36
CA PRO A 267 5.39 -7.19 -10.25
C PRO A 267 3.89 -6.99 -10.08
N THR A 268 3.40 -5.77 -10.35
CA THR A 268 2.00 -5.38 -10.09
C THR A 268 1.07 -5.77 -11.24
N ARG A 269 1.51 -5.66 -12.50
CA ARG A 269 0.70 -5.97 -13.70
C ARG A 269 0.15 -7.39 -13.76
N ARG A 270 0.75 -8.34 -13.05
CA ARG A 270 0.41 -9.76 -13.13
C ARG A 270 -0.17 -10.33 -11.84
N SER A 271 -0.37 -9.50 -10.82
CA SER A 271 -1.05 -9.89 -9.58
C SER A 271 -2.58 -9.71 -9.64
N TYR A 272 -3.12 -9.30 -10.78
CA TYR A 272 -4.55 -9.09 -11.04
C TYR A 272 -5.12 -10.05 -12.06
#